data_6740387be65febe5fc8893d67b9bb1c9
#
_entry.id   6740387be65febe5fc8893d67b9bb1c9
#
_cell.length_a   1.000
_cell.length_b   1.000
_cell.length_c   1.000
_cell.angle_alpha   90.00
_cell.angle_beta   90.00
_cell.angle_gamma   90.00
#
_symmetry.space_group_name_H-M   'P 1'
#
loop_
_entity.id
_entity.type
_entity.pdbx_description
1 polymer ?
#
loop_
_entity_poly.entity_id
_entity_poly.type
_entity_poly.pdbx_seq_one_letter_code
_entity_poly.pdbx_strand_id
1 'polypeptide(L)'
;MMDLSGDARTLWDAAVALARAAAPVSPRPLPPLLFFTDPVRTPEPWRTAERLPEGAAVVFRGFGREDAPETAWLLREATEARGVRLLIGDDAALAEEVAADGVHLPARRRQEATRLKAARPDWIVTAAVHQAHDGTSLEGLDALIASPIFPTASASARPLIGLEGLSSTVALGLPVYALGGVSPDTVRNLLGSGACGFAGIEAIQRAFG
;
A
#
# COMPACT_ATOMS: atom_id res chain seq x y z
N MET A 1 12.16 -2.56 -20.50
CA MET A 1 12.53 -2.15 -19.12
C MET A 1 12.50 -0.63 -19.08
N MET A 2 11.64 -0.06 -18.23
CA MET A 2 11.55 1.40 -18.10
C MET A 2 12.83 1.94 -17.42
N ASP A 3 13.44 2.95 -18.01
CA ASP A 3 14.62 3.59 -17.40
C ASP A 3 14.14 4.54 -16.30
N LEU A 4 14.19 4.06 -15.05
CA LEU A 4 13.89 4.87 -13.87
C LEU A 4 15.11 5.73 -13.55
N SER A 5 14.90 6.99 -13.26
CA SER A 5 15.97 7.94 -12.89
C SER A 5 15.76 8.50 -11.49
N GLY A 6 16.85 8.95 -10.87
CA GLY A 6 16.82 9.70 -9.62
C GLY A 6 15.98 9.05 -8.51
N ASP A 7 14.99 9.78 -8.01
CA ASP A 7 14.16 9.39 -6.88
C ASP A 7 13.33 8.14 -7.15
N ALA A 8 12.81 7.99 -8.38
CA ALA A 8 12.03 6.82 -8.79
C ALA A 8 12.86 5.54 -8.66
N ARG A 9 14.12 5.56 -9.12
CA ARG A 9 15.05 4.44 -8.99
C ARG A 9 15.36 4.15 -7.53
N THR A 10 15.68 5.17 -6.74
CA THR A 10 15.98 5.01 -5.31
C THR A 10 14.84 4.34 -4.56
N LEU A 11 13.60 4.80 -4.79
CA LEU A 11 12.42 4.22 -4.16
C LEU A 11 12.17 2.78 -4.64
N TRP A 12 12.24 2.54 -5.95
CA TRP A 12 11.97 1.21 -6.50
C TRP A 12 12.99 0.17 -6.04
N ASP A 13 14.28 0.49 -6.10
CA ASP A 13 15.36 -0.42 -5.69
C ASP A 13 15.24 -0.79 -4.20
N ALA A 14 14.90 0.19 -3.35
CA ALA A 14 14.65 -0.06 -1.93
C ALA A 14 13.40 -0.95 -1.71
N ALA A 15 12.31 -0.70 -2.43
CA ALA A 15 11.10 -1.52 -2.36
C ALA A 15 11.38 -2.99 -2.72
N VAL A 16 12.10 -3.21 -3.82
CA VAL A 16 12.49 -4.56 -4.27
C VAL A 16 13.42 -5.23 -3.27
N ALA A 17 14.36 -4.49 -2.67
CA ALA A 17 15.26 -5.04 -1.65
C ALA A 17 14.49 -5.49 -0.39
N LEU A 18 13.52 -4.69 0.08
CA LEU A 18 12.64 -5.04 1.19
C LEU A 18 11.81 -6.30 0.88
N ALA A 19 11.17 -6.35 -0.29
CA ALA A 19 10.36 -7.49 -0.69
C ALA A 19 11.19 -8.81 -0.76
N ARG A 20 12.40 -8.73 -1.27
CA ARG A 20 13.31 -9.89 -1.31
C ARG A 20 13.68 -10.36 0.08
N ALA A 21 13.96 -9.46 1.01
CA ALA A 21 14.31 -9.80 2.39
C ALA A 21 13.13 -10.45 3.15
N ALA A 22 11.90 -10.02 2.87
CA ALA A 22 10.69 -10.53 3.51
C ALA A 22 10.08 -11.76 2.79
N ALA A 23 10.58 -12.18 1.64
CA ALA A 23 10.03 -13.29 0.86
C ALA A 23 9.82 -14.59 1.67
N PRO A 24 10.69 -14.97 2.64
CA PRO A 24 10.49 -16.19 3.44
C PRO A 24 9.22 -16.17 4.31
N VAL A 25 8.70 -15.00 4.68
CA VAL A 25 7.50 -14.87 5.54
C VAL A 25 6.24 -14.49 4.76
N SER A 26 6.36 -14.27 3.46
CA SER A 26 5.22 -13.91 2.60
C SER A 26 4.61 -15.17 1.99
N PRO A 27 3.33 -15.49 2.28
CA PRO A 27 2.67 -16.68 1.75
C PRO A 27 2.46 -16.62 0.22
N ARG A 28 2.55 -15.46 -0.36
CA ARG A 28 2.47 -15.21 -1.81
C ARG A 28 3.27 -13.96 -2.19
N PRO A 29 3.66 -13.80 -3.46
CA PRO A 29 4.28 -12.56 -3.92
C PRO A 29 3.35 -11.37 -3.72
N LEU A 30 3.83 -10.34 -3.02
CA LEU A 30 3.14 -9.08 -2.80
C LEU A 30 3.85 -7.96 -3.55
N PRO A 31 3.12 -6.91 -4.01
CA PRO A 31 3.72 -5.73 -4.62
C PRO A 31 4.72 -5.06 -3.67
N PRO A 32 5.96 -4.77 -4.08
CA PRO A 32 6.96 -4.18 -3.19
C PRO A 32 6.68 -2.71 -2.84
N LEU A 33 5.94 -2.01 -3.69
CA LEU A 33 5.62 -0.59 -3.58
C LEU A 33 4.12 -0.38 -3.73
N LEU A 34 3.51 0.36 -2.78
CA LEU A 34 2.10 0.72 -2.81
C LEU A 34 1.95 2.24 -2.94
N PHE A 35 1.34 2.69 -4.03
CA PHE A 35 0.92 4.08 -4.21
C PHE A 35 -0.46 4.28 -3.60
N PHE A 36 -0.54 4.96 -2.46
CA PHE A 36 -1.83 5.37 -1.88
C PHE A 36 -2.29 6.68 -2.52
N THR A 37 -3.52 6.71 -3.02
CA THR A 37 -4.09 7.94 -3.56
C THR A 37 -4.69 8.81 -2.46
N ASP A 38 -4.84 10.10 -2.78
CA ASP A 38 -5.49 11.08 -1.91
C ASP A 38 -6.19 12.12 -2.80
N PRO A 39 -7.48 12.43 -2.60
CA PRO A 39 -8.24 13.26 -3.51
C PRO A 39 -7.67 14.67 -3.71
N VAL A 40 -6.98 15.19 -2.71
CA VAL A 40 -6.40 16.55 -2.74
C VAL A 40 -4.96 16.52 -3.23
N ARG A 41 -4.16 15.57 -2.73
CA ARG A 41 -2.72 15.49 -2.99
C ARG A 41 -2.38 14.77 -4.29
N THR A 42 -3.28 13.91 -4.77
CA THR A 42 -3.10 13.15 -6.03
C THR A 42 -4.37 13.23 -6.89
N PRO A 43 -4.72 14.40 -7.42
CA PRO A 43 -6.01 14.63 -8.10
C PRO A 43 -6.20 13.77 -9.36
N GLU A 44 -5.12 13.43 -10.06
CA GLU A 44 -5.11 12.58 -11.27
C GLU A 44 -4.24 11.33 -11.06
N PRO A 45 -4.62 10.41 -10.14
CA PRO A 45 -3.74 9.33 -9.70
C PRO A 45 -3.42 8.32 -10.82
N TRP A 46 -4.24 8.21 -11.86
CA TRP A 46 -4.00 7.35 -13.02
C TRP A 46 -2.74 7.76 -13.80
N ARG A 47 -2.41 9.06 -13.86
CA ARG A 47 -1.17 9.53 -14.51
C ARG A 47 0.09 9.01 -13.81
N THR A 48 0.06 8.92 -12.49
CA THR A 48 1.14 8.28 -11.73
C THR A 48 1.14 6.77 -11.95
N ALA A 49 -0.05 6.13 -11.97
CA ALA A 49 -0.19 4.69 -12.20
C ALA A 49 0.39 4.25 -13.55
N GLU A 50 0.21 5.05 -14.61
CA GLU A 50 0.78 4.83 -15.96
C GLU A 50 2.31 4.75 -15.98
N ARG A 51 2.98 5.26 -14.96
CA ARG A 51 4.44 5.35 -14.86
C ARG A 51 5.02 4.50 -13.73
N LEU A 52 4.18 3.80 -12.96
CA LEU A 52 4.67 2.87 -11.97
C LEU A 52 5.35 1.67 -12.63
N PRO A 53 6.39 1.11 -12.00
CA PRO A 53 6.99 -0.14 -12.45
C PRO A 53 6.00 -1.31 -12.38
N GLU A 54 6.12 -2.24 -13.32
CA GLU A 54 5.41 -3.52 -13.27
C GLU A 54 5.62 -4.21 -11.92
N GLY A 55 4.56 -4.78 -11.35
CA GLY A 55 4.57 -5.43 -10.05
C GLY A 55 4.34 -4.48 -8.86
N ALA A 56 4.31 -3.16 -9.05
CA ALA A 56 3.81 -2.22 -8.03
C ALA A 56 2.29 -2.35 -7.83
N ALA A 57 1.74 -1.62 -6.86
CA ALA A 57 0.29 -1.50 -6.71
C ALA A 57 -0.15 -0.07 -6.39
N VAL A 58 -1.40 0.21 -6.75
CA VAL A 58 -2.14 1.40 -6.35
C VAL A 58 -3.17 1.01 -5.30
N VAL A 59 -3.29 1.79 -4.23
CA VAL A 59 -4.39 1.71 -3.27
C VAL A 59 -5.26 2.94 -3.44
N PHE A 60 -6.36 2.80 -4.15
CA PHE A 60 -7.30 3.89 -4.41
C PHE A 60 -8.18 4.16 -3.19
N ARG A 61 -8.22 5.40 -2.72
CA ARG A 61 -9.04 5.86 -1.60
C ARG A 61 -10.04 6.91 -2.07
N GLY A 62 -11.26 6.46 -2.42
CA GLY A 62 -12.34 7.32 -2.92
C GLY A 62 -13.00 8.17 -1.83
N PHE A 63 -12.96 7.76 -0.55
CA PHE A 63 -13.57 8.46 0.59
C PHE A 63 -15.04 8.84 0.39
N GLY A 64 -15.81 8.03 -0.36
CA GLY A 64 -17.24 8.28 -0.63
C GLY A 64 -17.52 9.45 -1.59
N ARG A 65 -16.54 9.87 -2.39
CA ARG A 65 -16.74 10.90 -3.42
C ARG A 65 -17.61 10.36 -4.55
N GLU A 66 -18.40 11.24 -5.14
CA GLU A 66 -19.28 10.91 -6.28
C GLU A 66 -18.53 10.47 -7.53
N ASP A 67 -17.33 11.02 -7.76
CA ASP A 67 -16.44 10.68 -8.88
C ASP A 67 -15.54 9.45 -8.62
N ALA A 68 -15.70 8.78 -7.47
CA ALA A 68 -14.88 7.63 -7.12
C ALA A 68 -14.99 6.47 -8.12
N PRO A 69 -16.18 6.09 -8.64
CA PRO A 69 -16.27 5.04 -9.65
C PRO A 69 -15.53 5.38 -10.94
N GLU A 70 -15.70 6.58 -11.46
CA GLU A 70 -15.00 7.04 -12.67
C GLU A 70 -13.48 7.02 -12.48
N THR A 71 -12.99 7.55 -11.36
CA THR A 71 -11.56 7.54 -11.03
C THR A 71 -11.03 6.12 -10.88
N ALA A 72 -11.80 5.19 -10.30
CA ALA A 72 -11.42 3.80 -10.15
C ALA A 72 -11.30 3.08 -11.51
N TRP A 73 -12.19 3.38 -12.46
CA TRP A 73 -12.09 2.85 -13.82
C TRP A 73 -10.87 3.36 -14.57
N LEU A 74 -10.56 4.66 -14.49
CA LEU A 74 -9.33 5.23 -15.07
C LEU A 74 -8.08 4.58 -14.47
N LEU A 75 -8.09 4.33 -13.15
CA LEU A 75 -7.01 3.62 -12.48
C LEU A 75 -6.91 2.15 -12.93
N ARG A 76 -8.06 1.46 -13.12
CA ARG A 76 -8.06 0.08 -13.61
C ARG A 76 -7.39 -0.02 -14.98
N GLU A 77 -7.78 0.86 -15.91
CA GLU A 77 -7.19 0.92 -17.24
C GLU A 77 -5.67 1.16 -17.19
N ALA A 78 -5.24 2.18 -16.44
CA ALA A 78 -3.83 2.53 -16.29
C ALA A 78 -3.01 1.39 -15.65
N THR A 79 -3.53 0.75 -14.59
CA THR A 79 -2.83 -0.30 -13.87
C THR A 79 -2.75 -1.59 -14.67
N GLU A 80 -3.81 -1.98 -15.38
CA GLU A 80 -3.82 -3.17 -16.22
C GLU A 80 -2.81 -3.07 -17.36
N ALA A 81 -2.78 -1.92 -18.04
CA ALA A 81 -1.82 -1.64 -19.12
C ALA A 81 -0.35 -1.72 -18.68
N ARG A 82 -0.09 -1.60 -17.36
CA ARG A 82 1.26 -1.56 -16.78
C ARG A 82 1.65 -2.81 -15.98
N GLY A 83 0.76 -3.78 -15.81
CA GLY A 83 1.01 -4.90 -14.91
C GLY A 83 1.15 -4.46 -13.44
N VAL A 84 0.45 -3.39 -13.07
CA VAL A 84 0.34 -2.85 -11.72
C VAL A 84 -0.94 -3.36 -11.09
N ARG A 85 -0.94 -3.70 -9.81
CA ARG A 85 -2.15 -4.14 -9.10
C ARG A 85 -2.99 -2.94 -8.66
N LEU A 86 -4.32 -3.10 -8.66
CA LEU A 86 -5.25 -2.11 -8.12
C LEU A 86 -5.96 -2.68 -6.88
N LEU A 87 -5.84 -1.99 -5.76
CA LEU A 87 -6.61 -2.26 -4.54
C LEU A 87 -7.54 -1.08 -4.26
N ILE A 88 -8.76 -1.37 -3.83
CA ILE A 88 -9.74 -0.33 -3.45
C ILE A 88 -9.78 -0.21 -1.93
N GLY A 89 -9.73 1.02 -1.43
CA GLY A 89 -9.77 1.33 0.00
C GLY A 89 -11.21 1.40 0.51
N ASP A 90 -11.53 0.54 1.49
CA ASP A 90 -12.78 0.54 2.28
C ASP A 90 -14.08 0.32 1.48
N ASP A 91 -13.99 -0.11 0.20
CA ASP A 91 -15.13 -0.33 -0.68
C ASP A 91 -14.96 -1.60 -1.51
N ALA A 92 -15.50 -2.72 -0.98
CA ALA A 92 -15.42 -4.01 -1.66
C ALA A 92 -16.36 -4.10 -2.87
N ALA A 93 -17.47 -3.33 -2.87
CA ALA A 93 -18.41 -3.33 -3.98
C ALA A 93 -17.76 -2.65 -5.21
N LEU A 94 -17.13 -1.50 -5.01
CA LEU A 94 -16.38 -0.83 -6.06
C LEU A 94 -15.18 -1.68 -6.53
N ALA A 95 -14.54 -2.43 -5.62
CA ALA A 95 -13.45 -3.35 -6.00
C ALA A 95 -13.95 -4.46 -6.94
N GLU A 96 -15.14 -5.00 -6.72
CA GLU A 96 -15.76 -5.97 -7.62
C GLU A 96 -16.16 -5.34 -8.96
N GLU A 97 -16.78 -4.16 -8.90
CA GLU A 97 -17.24 -3.43 -10.09
C GLU A 97 -16.11 -3.16 -11.09
N VAL A 98 -14.95 -2.71 -10.61
CA VAL A 98 -13.79 -2.39 -11.46
C VAL A 98 -12.83 -3.57 -11.64
N ALA A 99 -13.21 -4.77 -11.23
CA ALA A 99 -12.35 -5.95 -11.26
C ALA A 99 -10.97 -5.71 -10.64
N ALA A 100 -10.93 -5.06 -9.45
CA ALA A 100 -9.71 -4.79 -8.74
C ALA A 100 -9.04 -6.08 -8.22
N ASP A 101 -7.74 -6.00 -7.99
CA ASP A 101 -6.93 -7.12 -7.48
C ASP A 101 -7.07 -7.32 -5.95
N GLY A 102 -7.83 -6.47 -5.28
CA GLY A 102 -8.05 -6.60 -3.84
C GLY A 102 -8.55 -5.33 -3.16
N VAL A 103 -8.46 -5.33 -1.84
CA VAL A 103 -8.97 -4.26 -0.98
C VAL A 103 -7.99 -3.88 0.12
N HIS A 104 -8.08 -2.62 0.54
CA HIS A 104 -7.39 -2.12 1.73
C HIS A 104 -8.40 -1.69 2.78
N LEU A 105 -8.36 -2.30 3.97
CA LEU A 105 -9.28 -2.05 5.07
C LEU A 105 -8.70 -1.02 6.05
N PRO A 106 -9.50 -0.07 6.54
CA PRO A 106 -9.12 0.72 7.70
C PRO A 106 -9.05 -0.18 8.95
N ALA A 107 -8.28 0.22 9.95
CA ALA A 107 -8.08 -0.59 11.16
C ALA A 107 -9.40 -1.03 11.83
N ARG A 108 -10.41 -0.17 11.84
CA ARG A 108 -11.73 -0.44 12.43
C ARG A 108 -12.54 -1.54 11.73
N ARG A 109 -12.20 -1.87 10.46
CA ARG A 109 -12.91 -2.89 9.66
C ARG A 109 -12.05 -4.13 9.37
N ARG A 110 -10.92 -4.26 10.04
CA ARG A 110 -9.97 -5.37 9.82
C ARG A 110 -10.60 -6.75 9.99
N GLN A 111 -11.56 -6.92 10.90
CA GLN A 111 -12.29 -8.17 11.11
C GLN A 111 -13.10 -8.65 9.89
N GLU A 112 -13.34 -7.78 8.90
CA GLU A 112 -14.02 -8.16 7.66
C GLU A 112 -13.13 -8.97 6.71
N ALA A 113 -11.81 -8.99 6.96
CA ALA A 113 -10.84 -9.65 6.09
C ALA A 113 -11.14 -11.14 5.87
N THR A 114 -11.51 -11.88 6.93
CA THR A 114 -11.84 -13.30 6.84
C THR A 114 -13.01 -13.55 5.87
N ARG A 115 -14.09 -12.74 5.97
CA ARG A 115 -15.25 -12.86 5.08
C ARG A 115 -14.88 -12.49 3.63
N LEU A 116 -14.15 -11.42 3.44
CA LEU A 116 -13.73 -10.98 2.10
C LEU A 116 -12.81 -12.01 1.45
N LYS A 117 -11.87 -12.56 2.20
CA LYS A 117 -10.95 -13.59 1.71
C LYS A 117 -11.66 -14.90 1.37
N ALA A 118 -12.68 -15.27 2.13
CA ALA A 118 -13.52 -16.44 1.83
C ALA A 118 -14.35 -16.25 0.54
N ALA A 119 -14.86 -15.04 0.30
CA ALA A 119 -15.60 -14.72 -0.91
C ALA A 119 -14.69 -14.56 -2.15
N ARG A 120 -13.52 -13.97 -1.97
CA ARG A 120 -12.54 -13.69 -3.04
C ARG A 120 -11.13 -14.14 -2.61
N PRO A 121 -10.83 -15.44 -2.71
CA PRO A 121 -9.52 -15.99 -2.32
C PRO A 121 -8.35 -15.41 -3.12
N ASP A 122 -8.62 -14.95 -4.33
CA ASP A 122 -7.69 -14.31 -5.26
C ASP A 122 -7.29 -12.89 -4.83
N TRP A 123 -8.13 -12.19 -4.10
CA TRP A 123 -7.87 -10.82 -3.69
C TRP A 123 -6.66 -10.69 -2.75
N ILE A 124 -5.96 -9.57 -2.90
CA ILE A 124 -5.01 -9.07 -1.90
C ILE A 124 -5.81 -8.28 -0.87
N VAL A 125 -5.87 -8.77 0.37
CA VAL A 125 -6.56 -8.08 1.46
C VAL A 125 -5.53 -7.52 2.42
N THR A 126 -5.45 -6.19 2.51
CA THR A 126 -4.55 -5.50 3.42
C THR A 126 -5.32 -4.68 4.44
N ALA A 127 -4.73 -4.39 5.60
CA ALA A 127 -5.35 -3.52 6.59
C ALA A 127 -4.36 -2.55 7.24
N ALA A 128 -4.87 -1.36 7.59
CA ALA A 128 -4.12 -0.39 8.37
C ALA A 128 -3.92 -0.88 9.81
N VAL A 129 -2.73 -0.59 10.37
CA VAL A 129 -2.42 -0.78 11.78
C VAL A 129 -1.68 0.44 12.32
N HIS A 130 -2.05 0.86 13.53
CA HIS A 130 -1.48 2.04 14.18
C HIS A 130 -0.86 1.72 15.55
N GLN A 131 -1.08 0.51 16.03
CA GLN A 131 -0.49 -0.05 17.26
C GLN A 131 -0.40 -1.57 17.08
N ALA A 132 0.72 -2.17 17.48
CA ALA A 132 0.97 -3.59 17.29
C ALA A 132 0.04 -4.51 18.11
N HIS A 133 -0.56 -4.02 19.18
CA HIS A 133 -1.31 -4.83 20.15
C HIS A 133 -2.74 -4.31 20.36
N ASP A 134 -3.61 -4.49 19.38
CA ASP A 134 -5.03 -4.18 19.54
C ASP A 134 -5.92 -5.44 19.70
N GLY A 135 -5.32 -6.63 19.76
CA GLY A 135 -6.01 -7.91 19.97
C GLY A 135 -6.89 -8.35 18.81
N THR A 136 -6.95 -7.61 17.71
CA THR A 136 -7.81 -7.95 16.57
C THR A 136 -7.20 -9.08 15.74
N SER A 137 -8.03 -10.03 15.29
CA SER A 137 -7.62 -11.13 14.41
C SER A 137 -6.90 -10.62 13.16
N LEU A 138 -5.90 -11.38 12.73
CA LEU A 138 -5.15 -11.18 11.48
C LEU A 138 -5.60 -12.13 10.37
N GLU A 139 -6.59 -12.98 10.66
CA GLU A 139 -7.09 -13.97 9.73
C GLU A 139 -7.69 -13.33 8.47
N GLY A 140 -7.36 -13.89 7.31
CA GLY A 140 -7.82 -13.38 6.01
C GLY A 140 -7.02 -12.19 5.47
N LEU A 141 -6.04 -11.67 6.23
CA LEU A 141 -5.14 -10.63 5.74
C LEU A 141 -3.92 -11.21 5.03
N ASP A 142 -3.52 -10.57 3.94
CA ASP A 142 -2.25 -10.85 3.26
C ASP A 142 -1.12 -9.98 3.78
N ALA A 143 -1.42 -8.75 4.22
CA ALA A 143 -0.43 -7.83 4.79
C ALA A 143 -1.05 -6.74 5.68
N LEU A 144 -0.21 -6.15 6.50
CA LEU A 144 -0.50 -4.97 7.33
C LEU A 144 0.17 -3.72 6.77
N ILE A 145 -0.46 -2.55 6.97
CA ILE A 145 0.11 -1.23 6.64
C ILE A 145 0.35 -0.48 7.94
N ALA A 146 1.60 -0.45 8.40
CA ALA A 146 1.99 0.21 9.65
C ALA A 146 2.24 1.70 9.41
N SER A 147 1.57 2.58 10.17
CA SER A 147 1.68 4.04 10.00
C SER A 147 1.35 4.86 11.24
N PRO A 148 1.96 6.07 11.38
CA PRO A 148 3.04 6.63 10.55
C PRO A 148 4.44 6.19 11.03
N ILE A 149 5.37 5.92 10.08
CA ILE A 149 6.73 5.46 10.41
C ILE A 149 7.71 6.63 10.57
N PHE A 150 7.68 7.60 9.67
CA PHE A 150 8.52 8.80 9.73
C PHE A 150 7.66 10.06 9.87
N PRO A 151 8.22 11.18 10.36
CA PRO A 151 7.53 12.46 10.37
C PRO A 151 6.98 12.81 8.98
N THR A 152 5.77 13.32 8.94
CA THR A 152 5.08 13.65 7.69
C THR A 152 4.30 14.94 7.85
N ALA A 153 4.24 15.74 6.78
CA ALA A 153 3.40 16.95 6.71
C ALA A 153 1.89 16.63 6.63
N SER A 154 1.52 15.37 6.52
CA SER A 154 0.13 14.94 6.52
C SER A 154 -0.54 15.30 7.84
N ALA A 155 -1.72 15.91 7.79
CA ALA A 155 -2.52 16.35 8.94
C ALA A 155 -3.09 15.19 9.81
N SER A 156 -2.50 13.99 9.76
CA SER A 156 -2.91 12.91 10.64
C SER A 156 -2.47 13.22 12.07
N ALA A 157 -3.44 13.43 12.96
CA ALA A 157 -3.21 13.67 14.39
C ALA A 157 -2.69 12.43 15.15
N ARG A 158 -2.21 11.40 14.44
CA ARG A 158 -1.77 10.14 15.04
C ARG A 158 -0.33 10.21 15.50
N PRO A 159 -0.03 9.66 16.69
CA PRO A 159 1.35 9.54 17.14
C PRO A 159 2.21 8.76 16.18
N LEU A 160 3.46 9.18 16.03
CA LEU A 160 4.48 8.46 15.26
C LEU A 160 4.76 7.12 15.94
N ILE A 161 4.62 6.01 15.20
CA ILE A 161 4.98 4.69 15.74
C ILE A 161 6.47 4.35 15.50
N GLY A 162 7.08 4.98 14.51
CA GLY A 162 8.51 4.86 14.24
C GLY A 162 8.94 3.47 13.77
N LEU A 163 10.26 3.27 13.70
CA LEU A 163 10.84 1.97 13.37
C LEU A 163 10.62 0.93 14.47
N GLU A 164 10.48 1.34 15.70
CA GLU A 164 10.18 0.47 16.85
C GLU A 164 8.77 -0.13 16.73
N GLY A 165 7.77 0.71 16.43
CA GLY A 165 6.41 0.25 16.16
C GLY A 165 6.30 -0.60 14.89
N LEU A 166 7.11 -0.30 13.87
CA LEU A 166 7.23 -1.15 12.68
C LEU A 166 7.76 -2.55 13.05
N SER A 167 8.85 -2.63 13.80
CA SER A 167 9.43 -3.89 14.28
C SER A 167 8.43 -4.71 15.11
N SER A 168 7.72 -4.04 16.03
CA SER A 168 6.67 -4.69 16.83
C SER A 168 5.52 -5.22 15.96
N THR A 169 5.19 -4.53 14.86
CA THR A 169 4.16 -4.98 13.92
C THR A 169 4.66 -6.17 13.10
N VAL A 170 5.92 -6.16 12.64
CA VAL A 170 6.55 -7.29 11.93
C VAL A 170 6.56 -8.56 12.79
N ALA A 171 6.75 -8.44 14.10
CA ALA A 171 6.70 -9.55 15.04
C ALA A 171 5.34 -10.26 15.12
N LEU A 172 4.26 -9.69 14.56
CA LEU A 172 2.95 -10.34 14.45
C LEU A 172 2.93 -11.49 13.42
N GLY A 173 3.98 -11.63 12.59
CA GLY A 173 4.15 -12.77 11.68
C GLY A 173 3.44 -12.63 10.33
N LEU A 174 2.87 -11.47 9.99
CA LEU A 174 2.39 -11.15 8.65
C LEU A 174 3.35 -10.21 7.92
N PRO A 175 3.34 -10.19 6.58
CA PRO A 175 3.99 -9.15 5.80
C PRO A 175 3.52 -7.75 6.22
N VAL A 176 4.45 -6.80 6.38
CA VAL A 176 4.15 -5.44 6.84
C VAL A 176 4.74 -4.42 5.87
N TYR A 177 3.93 -3.48 5.44
CA TYR A 177 4.37 -2.29 4.71
C TYR A 177 4.56 -1.11 5.66
N ALA A 178 5.61 -0.33 5.42
CA ALA A 178 5.84 0.93 6.11
C ALA A 178 5.14 2.07 5.36
N LEU A 179 4.31 2.87 6.05
CA LEU A 179 3.65 4.05 5.47
C LEU A 179 3.86 5.28 6.36
N GLY A 180 3.99 6.44 5.73
CA GLY A 180 4.11 7.74 6.40
C GLY A 180 5.54 8.24 6.46
N GLY A 181 5.77 9.39 5.80
CA GLY A 181 7.06 10.06 5.72
C GLY A 181 8.15 9.30 4.94
N VAL A 182 7.78 8.25 4.20
CA VAL A 182 8.72 7.54 3.32
C VAL A 182 9.00 8.40 2.09
N SER A 183 10.28 8.65 1.83
CA SER A 183 10.80 9.46 0.75
C SER A 183 12.14 8.89 0.26
N PRO A 184 12.72 9.39 -0.84
CA PRO A 184 14.08 8.99 -1.26
C PRO A 184 15.13 9.15 -0.15
N ASP A 185 14.98 10.14 0.73
CA ASP A 185 15.92 10.40 1.83
C ASP A 185 15.75 9.42 3.00
N THR A 186 14.51 8.96 3.27
CA THR A 186 14.22 8.14 4.44
C THR A 186 14.10 6.65 4.14
N VAL A 187 13.85 6.25 2.88
CA VAL A 187 13.54 4.87 2.51
C VAL A 187 14.65 3.88 2.87
N ARG A 188 15.90 4.32 2.85
CA ARG A 188 17.04 3.47 3.23
C ARG A 188 17.01 3.04 4.69
N ASN A 189 16.39 3.82 5.56
CA ASN A 189 16.23 3.49 6.98
C ASN A 189 15.25 2.31 7.21
N LEU A 190 14.50 1.91 6.18
CA LEU A 190 13.64 0.73 6.24
C LEU A 190 14.40 -0.58 5.97
N LEU A 191 15.60 -0.51 5.36
CA LEU A 191 16.39 -1.71 5.08
C LEU A 191 16.78 -2.40 6.39
N GLY A 192 16.50 -3.70 6.48
CA GLY A 192 16.71 -4.49 7.69
C GLY A 192 15.61 -4.39 8.75
N SER A 193 14.54 -3.60 8.52
CA SER A 193 13.41 -3.49 9.46
C SER A 193 12.47 -4.69 9.50
N GLY A 194 12.56 -5.61 8.54
CA GLY A 194 11.62 -6.71 8.35
C GLY A 194 10.35 -6.33 7.56
N ALA A 195 10.20 -5.07 7.13
CA ALA A 195 9.10 -4.67 6.24
C ALA A 195 9.21 -5.40 4.89
N CYS A 196 8.06 -5.78 4.32
CA CYS A 196 7.98 -6.43 2.99
C CYS A 196 7.95 -5.43 1.83
N GLY A 197 7.93 -4.15 2.13
CA GLY A 197 7.85 -3.06 1.18
C GLY A 197 7.43 -1.77 1.87
N PHE A 198 7.09 -0.78 1.10
CA PHE A 198 6.55 0.46 1.66
C PHE A 198 5.42 1.03 0.83
N ALA A 199 4.69 1.95 1.44
CA ALA A 199 3.62 2.72 0.86
C ALA A 199 3.90 4.22 0.95
N GLY A 200 3.42 4.97 -0.02
CA GLY A 200 3.57 6.43 -0.02
C GLY A 200 2.46 7.11 -0.81
N ILE A 201 2.37 8.43 -0.68
CA ILE A 201 1.44 9.29 -1.40
C ILE A 201 2.26 10.25 -2.27
N GLU A 202 2.59 11.42 -1.75
CA GLU A 202 3.25 12.49 -2.49
C GLU A 202 4.65 12.14 -2.98
N ALA A 203 5.43 11.41 -2.19
CA ALA A 203 6.78 11.03 -2.59
C ALA A 203 6.76 10.11 -3.83
N ILE A 204 5.77 9.19 -3.90
CA ILE A 204 5.59 8.33 -5.07
C ILE A 204 5.07 9.16 -6.25
N GLN A 205 4.08 10.02 -6.02
CA GLN A 205 3.58 10.90 -7.08
C GLN A 205 4.70 11.79 -7.66
N ARG A 206 5.53 12.41 -6.82
CA ARG A 206 6.65 13.24 -7.33
C ARG A 206 7.70 12.45 -8.09
N ALA A 207 7.94 11.21 -7.70
CA ALA A 207 8.96 10.37 -8.31
C ALA A 207 8.52 9.76 -9.65
N PHE A 208 7.23 9.40 -9.76
CA PHE A 208 6.67 8.68 -10.92
C PHE A 208 5.62 9.47 -11.70
N GLY A 209 5.10 10.59 -11.15
CA GLY A 209 4.05 11.40 -11.77
C GLY A 209 4.50 12.36 -12.88
#